data_c8a1299a4ba996f9a91e3cf99fae4005
#
_entry.id   c8a1299a4ba996f9a91e3cf99fae4005
#
_cell.length_a   1.000
_cell.length_b   1.000
_cell.length_c   1.000
_cell.angle_alpha   90.00
_cell.angle_beta   90.00
_cell.angle_gamma   90.00
#
_symmetry.space_group_name_H-M   'P 1'
#
loop_
_entity.id
_entity.type
_entity.pdbx_description
1 polymer ?
#
loop_
_entity_poly.entity_id
_entity_poly.type
_entity_poly.pdbx_seq_one_letter_code
_entity_poly.pdbx_strand_id
1 'polypeptide(L)'
;ICSTKEQRDKILPYCSKVPIILDYHDEVVKNPKKNYRLNDKVKLVWEGMPSNLYQLKLIKKPLLKLSQKYNIELHIVTSHTYYKFLGKYGLTQTQKEVDKIFNNTIVHEWTKETISDVVRQCDIAIIPIDSNYFLTKFKPENKILFFWKMGVPVVASNIPSYARTMNNANLDFICKDEISWEKKIESLILSCSMRHSAAIAGKEYAEKIFSTGQITKKWDDVFKVVEHLSISNV
;
A
#
# COMPACT_ATOMS: atom_id res chain seq x y z
N ILE A 1 14.60 6.71 15.51
CA ILE A 1 13.24 6.42 15.05
C ILE A 1 13.33 5.47 13.86
N CYS A 2 12.41 4.55 13.73
CA CYS A 2 12.25 3.66 12.60
C CYS A 2 10.78 3.48 12.24
N SER A 3 10.48 2.90 11.07
CA SER A 3 9.10 2.74 10.59
C SER A 3 8.54 1.33 10.79
N THR A 4 9.38 0.33 11.12
CA THR A 4 8.92 -1.05 11.30
C THR A 4 9.61 -1.75 12.48
N LYS A 5 8.98 -2.82 12.96
CA LYS A 5 9.57 -3.69 13.96
C LYS A 5 10.90 -4.31 13.45
N GLU A 6 10.92 -4.72 12.21
CA GLU A 6 12.08 -5.34 11.57
C GLU A 6 13.29 -4.38 11.48
N GLN A 7 13.02 -3.08 11.21
CA GLN A 7 14.06 -2.04 11.29
C GLN A 7 14.53 -1.84 12.74
N ARG A 8 13.59 -1.73 13.68
CA ARG A 8 13.91 -1.57 15.10
C ARG A 8 14.80 -2.69 15.59
N ASP A 9 14.45 -3.94 15.30
CA ASP A 9 15.19 -5.11 15.79
C ASP A 9 16.64 -5.15 15.26
N LYS A 10 16.91 -4.50 14.11
CA LYS A 10 18.26 -4.30 13.57
C LYS A 10 19.05 -3.19 14.27
N ILE A 11 18.36 -2.18 14.80
CA ILE A 11 18.99 -1.01 15.43
C ILE A 11 19.19 -1.23 16.93
N LEU A 12 18.35 -2.03 17.59
CA LEU A 12 18.40 -2.29 19.04
C LEU A 12 19.78 -2.69 19.58
N PRO A 13 20.64 -3.43 18.88
CA PRO A 13 22.01 -3.73 19.35
C PRO A 13 22.89 -2.49 19.50
N TYR A 14 22.57 -1.40 18.81
CA TYR A 14 23.35 -0.15 18.78
C TYR A 14 22.67 1.00 19.54
N CYS A 15 21.37 0.93 19.78
CA CYS A 15 20.60 1.96 20.45
C CYS A 15 19.40 1.34 21.19
N SER A 16 19.37 1.45 22.52
CA SER A 16 18.35 0.83 23.37
C SER A 16 16.95 1.47 23.23
N LYS A 17 16.88 2.74 22.79
CA LYS A 17 15.62 3.49 22.64
C LYS A 17 15.33 3.74 21.16
N VAL A 18 14.56 2.85 20.52
CA VAL A 18 14.21 2.93 19.11
C VAL A 18 12.68 2.91 18.93
N PRO A 19 12.01 4.06 19.00
CA PRO A 19 10.57 4.15 18.77
C PRO A 19 10.21 3.85 17.31
N ILE A 20 9.02 3.27 17.12
CA ILE A 20 8.44 3.01 15.79
C ILE A 20 7.38 4.07 15.53
N ILE A 21 7.62 4.91 14.53
CA ILE A 21 6.69 5.93 14.06
C ILE A 21 6.55 5.80 12.54
N LEU A 22 5.32 5.59 12.08
CA LEU A 22 5.00 5.50 10.66
C LEU A 22 4.89 6.92 10.07
N ASP A 23 5.19 7.02 8.77
CA ASP A 23 4.89 8.24 8.02
C ASP A 23 3.38 8.48 7.99
N TYR A 24 2.99 9.74 8.13
CA TYR A 24 1.60 10.14 8.23
C TYR A 24 1.13 10.80 6.93
N HIS A 25 -0.01 10.34 6.39
CA HIS A 25 -0.52 10.78 5.09
C HIS A 25 -2.02 11.11 5.10
N ASP A 26 -2.62 11.46 6.25
CA ASP A 26 -4.06 11.77 6.32
C ASP A 26 -4.47 12.98 5.48
N GLU A 27 -3.56 13.88 5.18
CA GLU A 27 -3.81 15.03 4.32
C GLU A 27 -4.30 14.66 2.92
N VAL A 28 -3.97 13.45 2.45
CA VAL A 28 -4.41 12.92 1.15
C VAL A 28 -5.64 12.02 1.27
N VAL A 29 -6.18 11.77 2.45
CA VAL A 29 -7.38 10.95 2.65
C VAL A 29 -8.62 11.83 2.59
N LYS A 30 -9.29 11.86 1.42
CA LYS A 30 -10.49 12.67 1.21
C LYS A 30 -11.63 11.83 0.65
N ASN A 31 -12.84 12.00 1.21
CA ASN A 31 -14.06 11.35 0.71
C ASN A 31 -13.91 9.83 0.49
N PRO A 32 -13.64 9.01 1.52
CA PRO A 32 -13.46 7.57 1.39
C PRO A 32 -14.61 6.89 0.64
N LYS A 33 -14.31 5.77 -0.02
CA LYS A 33 -15.29 4.95 -0.75
C LYS A 33 -16.41 4.48 0.17
N LYS A 34 -17.67 4.57 -0.31
CA LYS A 34 -18.89 4.15 0.41
C LYS A 34 -19.70 3.09 -0.33
N ASN A 35 -19.51 2.98 -1.66
CA ASN A 35 -20.23 2.02 -2.49
C ASN A 35 -19.27 0.89 -2.92
N TYR A 36 -19.66 -0.35 -2.65
CA TYR A 36 -18.87 -1.56 -2.92
C TYR A 36 -19.47 -2.43 -4.03
N ARG A 37 -20.56 -1.99 -4.67
CA ARG A 37 -21.09 -2.67 -5.86
C ARG A 37 -20.13 -2.46 -7.03
N LEU A 38 -19.85 -3.52 -7.77
CA LEU A 38 -19.10 -3.41 -9.03
C LEU A 38 -20.02 -2.84 -10.11
N ASN A 39 -19.40 -2.09 -11.00
CA ASN A 39 -19.99 -1.71 -12.29
C ASN A 39 -19.56 -2.73 -13.35
N ASP A 40 -19.70 -2.39 -14.62
CA ASP A 40 -19.31 -3.26 -15.76
C ASP A 40 -17.82 -3.61 -15.78
N LYS A 41 -16.99 -2.80 -15.14
CA LYS A 41 -15.55 -3.03 -15.00
C LYS A 41 -15.18 -3.23 -13.54
N VAL A 42 -14.23 -4.12 -13.29
CA VAL A 42 -13.53 -4.25 -12.00
C VAL A 42 -12.30 -3.36 -12.03
N LYS A 43 -12.28 -2.34 -11.19
CA LYS A 43 -11.18 -1.37 -11.13
C LYS A 43 -10.20 -1.76 -10.04
N LEU A 44 -9.02 -2.21 -10.44
CA LEU A 44 -7.90 -2.43 -9.54
C LEU A 44 -7.06 -1.16 -9.45
N VAL A 45 -6.46 -0.87 -8.29
CA VAL A 45 -5.54 0.25 -8.13
C VAL A 45 -4.22 -0.18 -7.54
N TRP A 46 -3.14 0.35 -8.13
CA TRP A 46 -1.79 0.33 -7.61
C TRP A 46 -1.26 1.76 -7.46
N GLU A 47 -0.59 2.06 -6.36
CA GLU A 47 0.07 3.34 -6.12
C GLU A 47 1.54 3.12 -5.78
N GLY A 48 2.41 3.98 -6.28
CA GLY A 48 3.82 3.94 -5.92
C GLY A 48 4.74 4.71 -6.83
N MET A 49 6.01 4.77 -6.45
CA MET A 49 7.04 5.37 -7.30
C MET A 49 7.19 4.59 -8.61
N PRO A 50 7.43 5.26 -9.74
CA PRO A 50 7.59 4.60 -11.04
C PRO A 50 8.72 3.56 -11.05
N SER A 51 9.77 3.76 -10.26
CA SER A 51 10.85 2.78 -10.07
C SER A 51 10.39 1.43 -9.52
N ASN A 52 9.20 1.36 -8.91
CA ASN A 52 8.61 0.14 -8.36
C ASN A 52 7.62 -0.56 -9.31
N LEU A 53 7.38 -0.04 -10.50
CA LEU A 53 6.46 -0.65 -11.49
C LEU A 53 6.82 -2.10 -11.82
N TYR A 54 8.10 -2.46 -11.78
CA TYR A 54 8.53 -3.84 -12.03
C TYR A 54 7.89 -4.86 -11.10
N GLN A 55 7.44 -4.44 -9.90
CA GLN A 55 6.74 -5.29 -8.94
C GLN A 55 5.41 -5.83 -9.50
N LEU A 56 4.76 -5.10 -10.39
CA LEU A 56 3.52 -5.54 -11.05
C LEU A 56 3.73 -6.80 -11.90
N LYS A 57 4.96 -7.11 -12.32
CA LYS A 57 5.28 -8.34 -13.04
C LYS A 57 4.98 -9.60 -12.22
N LEU A 58 5.04 -9.53 -10.89
CA LEU A 58 4.73 -10.63 -9.98
C LEU A 58 3.28 -11.12 -10.11
N ILE A 59 2.39 -10.22 -10.51
CA ILE A 59 0.97 -10.52 -10.64
C ILE A 59 0.48 -10.51 -12.09
N LYS A 60 1.38 -10.42 -13.06
CA LYS A 60 1.02 -10.42 -14.49
C LYS A 60 0.17 -11.62 -14.87
N LYS A 61 0.60 -12.84 -14.52
CA LYS A 61 -0.14 -14.07 -14.86
C LYS A 61 -1.50 -14.15 -14.16
N PRO A 62 -1.63 -13.91 -12.83
CA PRO A 62 -2.93 -13.78 -12.18
C PRO A 62 -3.86 -12.78 -12.85
N LEU A 63 -3.36 -11.57 -13.18
CA LEU A 63 -4.18 -10.55 -13.85
C LEU A 63 -4.66 -11.00 -15.23
N LEU A 64 -3.79 -11.62 -16.03
CA LEU A 64 -4.16 -12.13 -17.35
C LEU A 64 -5.21 -13.24 -17.27
N LYS A 65 -5.12 -14.16 -16.31
CA LYS A 65 -6.12 -15.19 -16.11
C LYS A 65 -7.47 -14.61 -15.67
N LEU A 66 -7.44 -13.66 -14.73
CA LEU A 66 -8.66 -13.01 -14.26
C LEU A 66 -9.31 -12.16 -15.35
N SER A 67 -8.53 -11.52 -16.24
CA SER A 67 -9.07 -10.73 -17.36
C SER A 67 -9.75 -11.57 -18.44
N GLN A 68 -9.52 -12.88 -18.48
CA GLN A 68 -10.30 -13.80 -19.33
C GLN A 68 -11.74 -14.02 -18.85
N LYS A 69 -11.99 -13.79 -17.55
CA LYS A 69 -13.28 -14.00 -16.89
C LYS A 69 -14.00 -12.70 -16.56
N TYR A 70 -13.26 -11.64 -16.29
CA TYR A 70 -13.77 -10.37 -15.76
C TYR A 70 -13.20 -9.20 -16.56
N ASN A 71 -14.00 -8.16 -16.77
CA ASN A 71 -13.55 -6.93 -17.40
C ASN A 71 -12.73 -6.09 -16.40
N ILE A 72 -11.42 -6.36 -16.32
CA ILE A 72 -10.51 -5.72 -15.37
C ILE A 72 -9.88 -4.48 -16.01
N GLU A 73 -9.87 -3.38 -15.28
CA GLU A 73 -9.14 -2.14 -15.59
C GLU A 73 -8.15 -1.85 -14.45
N LEU A 74 -6.89 -1.65 -14.77
CA LEU A 74 -5.83 -1.40 -13.78
C LEU A 74 -5.46 0.09 -13.76
N HIS A 75 -5.75 0.75 -12.67
CA HIS A 75 -5.40 2.14 -12.40
C HIS A 75 -4.03 2.22 -11.72
N ILE A 76 -3.09 2.93 -12.32
CA ILE A 76 -1.72 3.13 -11.82
C ILE A 76 -1.58 4.58 -11.39
N VAL A 77 -1.43 4.84 -10.09
CA VAL A 77 -1.22 6.20 -9.56
C VAL A 77 0.27 6.41 -9.31
N THR A 78 0.90 7.19 -10.18
CA THR A 78 2.35 7.45 -10.16
C THR A 78 2.69 8.61 -11.10
N SER A 79 3.97 8.97 -11.28
CA SER A 79 4.35 9.97 -12.28
C SER A 79 4.22 9.43 -13.71
N HIS A 80 3.68 10.24 -14.63
CA HIS A 80 3.54 9.90 -16.05
C HIS A 80 4.88 9.63 -16.73
N THR A 81 5.93 10.27 -16.22
CA THR A 81 7.30 10.11 -16.75
C THR A 81 8.32 10.00 -15.63
N TYR A 82 9.41 9.32 -15.87
CA TYR A 82 10.50 9.20 -14.91
C TYR A 82 11.83 8.82 -15.57
N TYR A 83 12.93 9.06 -14.86
CA TYR A 83 14.25 8.66 -15.30
C TYR A 83 14.59 7.26 -14.79
N LYS A 84 14.85 6.33 -15.72
CA LYS A 84 15.40 5.01 -15.39
C LYS A 84 16.92 5.08 -15.28
N PHE A 85 17.48 4.27 -14.37
CA PHE A 85 18.93 4.11 -14.24
C PHE A 85 19.68 5.44 -14.18
N LEU A 86 19.25 6.35 -13.30
CA LEU A 86 19.84 7.68 -13.13
C LEU A 86 19.88 8.51 -14.44
N GLY A 87 18.93 8.29 -15.32
CA GLY A 87 18.82 9.03 -16.56
C GLY A 87 19.62 8.46 -17.74
N LYS A 88 20.33 7.34 -17.58
CA LYS A 88 21.16 6.72 -18.65
C LYS A 88 20.40 6.51 -19.97
N TYR A 89 19.11 6.22 -19.92
CA TYR A 89 18.27 5.94 -21.09
C TYR A 89 17.23 7.05 -21.36
N GLY A 90 17.45 8.25 -20.81
CA GLY A 90 16.54 9.38 -20.96
C GLY A 90 15.23 9.23 -20.20
N LEU A 91 14.26 10.07 -20.55
CA LEU A 91 12.94 10.11 -19.92
C LEU A 91 12.09 8.94 -20.42
N THR A 92 11.55 8.16 -19.48
CA THR A 92 10.70 7.00 -19.76
C THR A 92 9.24 7.35 -19.52
N GLN A 93 8.34 6.98 -20.43
CA GLN A 93 6.90 7.11 -20.25
C GLN A 93 6.36 5.91 -19.48
N THR A 94 5.69 6.18 -18.36
CA THR A 94 5.12 5.16 -17.47
C THR A 94 4.11 4.26 -18.19
N GLN A 95 3.21 4.85 -19.00
CA GLN A 95 2.20 4.10 -19.74
C GLN A 95 2.83 2.99 -20.59
N LYS A 96 3.90 3.29 -21.34
CA LYS A 96 4.61 2.29 -22.16
C LYS A 96 5.20 1.13 -21.36
N GLU A 97 5.53 1.37 -20.09
CA GLU A 97 6.09 0.32 -19.25
C GLU A 97 4.99 -0.57 -18.62
N VAL A 98 3.87 0.01 -18.25
CA VAL A 98 2.77 -0.78 -17.66
C VAL A 98 2.02 -1.57 -18.75
N ASP A 99 1.91 -1.07 -19.96
CA ASP A 99 1.30 -1.78 -21.09
C ASP A 99 2.03 -3.10 -21.44
N LYS A 100 3.32 -3.20 -21.14
CA LYS A 100 4.08 -4.46 -21.26
C LYS A 100 3.67 -5.51 -20.22
N ILE A 101 2.99 -5.08 -19.16
CA ILE A 101 2.56 -5.93 -18.04
C ILE A 101 1.09 -6.30 -18.20
N PHE A 102 0.24 -5.31 -18.42
CA PHE A 102 -1.20 -5.48 -18.59
C PHE A 102 -1.77 -4.41 -19.51
N ASN A 103 -2.53 -4.80 -20.54
CA ASN A 103 -2.92 -3.89 -21.63
C ASN A 103 -4.03 -2.90 -21.24
N ASN A 104 -4.96 -3.28 -20.34
CA ASN A 104 -6.05 -2.41 -19.91
C ASN A 104 -5.63 -1.61 -18.69
N THR A 105 -4.73 -0.64 -18.87
CA THR A 105 -4.16 0.20 -17.83
C THR A 105 -4.42 1.67 -18.06
N ILE A 106 -4.67 2.42 -16.98
CA ILE A 106 -4.79 3.88 -16.98
C ILE A 106 -3.78 4.43 -15.98
N VAL A 107 -2.85 5.25 -16.45
CA VAL A 107 -1.89 5.94 -15.58
C VAL A 107 -2.46 7.29 -15.18
N HIS A 108 -2.45 7.55 -13.88
CA HIS A 108 -2.85 8.82 -13.26
C HIS A 108 -1.63 9.48 -12.65
N GLU A 109 -1.43 10.77 -12.92
CA GLU A 109 -0.38 11.54 -12.22
C GLU A 109 -0.70 11.58 -10.72
N TRP A 110 0.30 11.24 -9.91
CA TRP A 110 0.17 11.33 -8.48
C TRP A 110 0.23 12.77 -8.02
N THR A 111 -0.83 13.27 -7.42
CA THR A 111 -0.87 14.55 -6.72
C THR A 111 -1.67 14.42 -5.44
N LYS A 112 -1.44 15.31 -4.46
CA LYS A 112 -2.20 15.34 -3.20
C LYS A 112 -3.70 15.63 -3.44
N GLU A 113 -4.02 16.31 -4.52
CA GLU A 113 -5.38 16.71 -4.89
C GLU A 113 -6.15 15.57 -5.52
N THR A 114 -5.51 14.75 -6.35
CA THR A 114 -6.18 13.78 -7.23
C THR A 114 -6.17 12.35 -6.71
N ILE A 115 -5.19 11.96 -5.88
CA ILE A 115 -5.02 10.56 -5.46
C ILE A 115 -6.27 9.98 -4.82
N SER A 116 -6.93 10.72 -3.93
CA SER A 116 -8.15 10.26 -3.27
C SER A 116 -9.29 10.03 -4.26
N ASP A 117 -9.44 10.88 -5.27
CA ASP A 117 -10.51 10.77 -6.26
C ASP A 117 -10.33 9.55 -7.16
N VAL A 118 -9.09 9.22 -7.50
CA VAL A 118 -8.78 7.99 -8.25
C VAL A 118 -9.04 6.76 -7.38
N VAL A 119 -8.45 6.73 -6.17
CA VAL A 119 -8.51 5.56 -5.28
C VAL A 119 -9.94 5.21 -4.88
N ARG A 120 -10.78 6.18 -4.52
CA ARG A 120 -12.18 5.93 -4.12
C ARG A 120 -13.06 5.37 -5.23
N GLN A 121 -12.67 5.55 -6.50
CA GLN A 121 -13.38 4.99 -7.66
C GLN A 121 -12.98 3.54 -7.96
N CYS A 122 -11.89 3.06 -7.37
CA CYS A 122 -11.39 1.70 -7.56
C CYS A 122 -12.01 0.72 -6.55
N ASP A 123 -12.00 -0.56 -6.89
CA ASP A 123 -12.71 -1.59 -6.14
C ASP A 123 -11.80 -2.40 -5.23
N ILE A 124 -10.55 -2.62 -5.66
CA ILE A 124 -9.55 -3.41 -4.94
C ILE A 124 -8.18 -2.76 -5.13
N ALA A 125 -7.46 -2.52 -4.04
CA ALA A 125 -6.07 -2.10 -4.10
C ALA A 125 -5.14 -3.33 -4.10
N ILE A 126 -4.08 -3.27 -4.93
CA ILE A 126 -3.10 -4.33 -5.05
C ILE A 126 -1.70 -3.80 -4.72
N ILE A 127 -0.98 -4.50 -3.84
CA ILE A 127 0.37 -4.10 -3.42
C ILE A 127 1.35 -5.28 -3.61
N PRO A 128 1.73 -5.59 -4.86
CA PRO A 128 2.76 -6.60 -5.12
C PRO A 128 4.13 -6.06 -4.70
N ILE A 129 4.87 -6.88 -3.97
CA ILE A 129 6.24 -6.61 -3.55
C ILE A 129 7.04 -7.91 -3.65
N ASP A 130 8.21 -7.85 -4.26
CA ASP A 130 9.13 -8.99 -4.32
C ASP A 130 9.73 -9.24 -2.93
N SER A 131 9.21 -10.27 -2.25
CA SER A 131 9.67 -10.68 -0.91
C SER A 131 11.08 -11.29 -0.91
N ASN A 132 11.62 -11.66 -2.08
CA ASN A 132 12.98 -12.20 -2.17
C ASN A 132 14.05 -11.09 -2.08
N TYR A 133 13.67 -9.84 -2.35
CA TYR A 133 14.62 -8.74 -2.20
C TYR A 133 14.76 -8.36 -0.73
N PHE A 134 16.00 -8.44 -0.23
CA PHE A 134 16.31 -8.30 1.21
C PHE A 134 15.70 -7.06 1.88
N LEU A 135 15.71 -5.90 1.20
CA LEU A 135 15.21 -4.64 1.78
C LEU A 135 13.69 -4.59 1.90
N THR A 136 12.96 -5.42 1.17
CA THR A 136 11.49 -5.38 1.19
C THR A 136 10.89 -5.83 2.51
N LYS A 137 11.61 -6.67 3.27
CA LYS A 137 11.18 -7.08 4.61
C LYS A 137 11.15 -5.94 5.64
N PHE A 138 11.79 -4.82 5.33
CA PHE A 138 11.81 -3.63 6.19
C PHE A 138 10.80 -2.56 5.76
N LYS A 139 10.01 -2.80 4.71
CA LYS A 139 9.01 -1.83 4.24
C LYS A 139 7.87 -1.66 5.26
N PRO A 140 7.47 -0.41 5.54
CA PRO A 140 6.33 -0.14 6.40
C PRO A 140 5.00 -0.42 5.72
N GLU A 141 3.96 -0.56 6.51
CA GLU A 141 2.59 -0.83 6.09
C GLU A 141 1.79 0.40 5.63
N ASN A 142 2.42 1.55 5.48
CA ASN A 142 1.77 2.84 5.15
C ASN A 142 0.76 2.75 4.00
N LYS A 143 1.09 2.02 2.92
CA LYS A 143 0.19 1.86 1.77
C LYS A 143 -1.08 1.09 2.11
N ILE A 144 -0.98 0.03 2.89
CA ILE A 144 -2.16 -0.71 3.36
C ILE A 144 -3.06 0.23 4.15
N LEU A 145 -2.49 0.96 5.10
CA LEU A 145 -3.23 1.89 5.96
C LEU A 145 -3.89 3.01 5.16
N PHE A 146 -3.19 3.56 4.16
CA PHE A 146 -3.75 4.57 3.26
C PHE A 146 -4.97 4.04 2.50
N PHE A 147 -4.86 2.89 1.82
CA PHE A 147 -5.98 2.31 1.07
C PHE A 147 -7.16 1.95 1.99
N TRP A 148 -6.88 1.44 3.17
CA TRP A 148 -7.92 1.14 4.15
C TRP A 148 -8.64 2.40 4.64
N LYS A 149 -7.92 3.49 4.92
CA LYS A 149 -8.53 4.79 5.24
C LYS A 149 -9.39 5.33 4.09
N MET A 150 -8.98 5.06 2.85
CA MET A 150 -9.79 5.37 1.67
C MET A 150 -11.00 4.44 1.49
N GLY A 151 -11.19 3.44 2.36
CA GLY A 151 -12.29 2.48 2.28
C GLY A 151 -12.12 1.48 1.14
N VAL A 152 -10.91 1.17 0.72
CA VAL A 152 -10.64 0.24 -0.38
C VAL A 152 -9.99 -1.04 0.19
N PRO A 153 -10.56 -2.24 -0.07
CA PRO A 153 -9.96 -3.49 0.36
C PRO A 153 -8.63 -3.74 -0.35
N VAL A 154 -7.66 -4.32 0.36
CA VAL A 154 -6.28 -4.47 -0.10
C VAL A 154 -5.92 -5.94 -0.24
N VAL A 155 -5.27 -6.30 -1.36
CA VAL A 155 -4.54 -7.56 -1.54
C VAL A 155 -3.05 -7.25 -1.65
N ALA A 156 -2.21 -7.90 -0.86
CA ALA A 156 -0.80 -7.54 -0.74
C ALA A 156 0.14 -8.75 -0.68
N SER A 157 1.40 -8.56 -1.07
CA SER A 157 2.47 -9.56 -0.91
C SER A 157 2.77 -9.88 0.54
N ASN A 158 3.24 -11.10 0.79
CA ASN A 158 3.65 -11.58 2.10
C ASN A 158 5.02 -10.99 2.50
N ILE A 159 5.00 -9.78 3.08
CA ILE A 159 6.15 -9.23 3.80
C ILE A 159 5.79 -9.05 5.29
N PRO A 160 6.77 -9.03 6.22
CA PRO A 160 6.51 -9.10 7.66
C PRO A 160 5.52 -8.05 8.17
N SER A 161 5.70 -6.78 7.80
CA SER A 161 4.81 -5.69 8.22
C SER A 161 3.37 -5.89 7.70
N TYR A 162 3.23 -6.26 6.43
CA TYR A 162 1.91 -6.44 5.79
C TYR A 162 1.16 -7.64 6.37
N ALA A 163 1.85 -8.78 6.56
CA ALA A 163 1.26 -9.96 7.18
C ALA A 163 0.79 -9.67 8.61
N ARG A 164 1.60 -8.98 9.40
CA ARG A 164 1.24 -8.55 10.76
C ARG A 164 0.02 -7.63 10.76
N THR A 165 0.01 -6.62 9.91
CA THR A 165 -1.07 -5.64 9.81
C THR A 165 -2.38 -6.28 9.38
N MET A 166 -2.36 -7.15 8.36
CA MET A 166 -3.54 -7.91 7.94
C MET A 166 -4.07 -8.81 9.05
N ASN A 167 -3.19 -9.56 9.73
CA ASN A 167 -3.58 -10.42 10.84
C ASN A 167 -4.20 -9.63 12.00
N ASN A 168 -3.63 -8.48 12.36
CA ASN A 168 -4.17 -7.62 13.41
C ASN A 168 -5.54 -7.02 13.08
N ALA A 169 -5.85 -6.86 11.79
CA ALA A 169 -7.17 -6.43 11.31
C ALA A 169 -8.13 -7.61 11.08
N ASN A 170 -7.75 -8.86 11.44
CA ASN A 170 -8.48 -10.09 11.17
C ASN A 170 -8.84 -10.28 9.67
N LEU A 171 -7.91 -9.90 8.78
CA LEU A 171 -8.06 -10.02 7.33
C LEU A 171 -7.04 -11.01 6.77
N ASP A 172 -7.46 -11.78 5.75
CA ASP A 172 -6.61 -12.76 5.06
C ASP A 172 -6.48 -12.44 3.57
N PHE A 173 -5.81 -11.31 3.25
CA PHE A 173 -5.53 -10.92 1.86
C PHE A 173 -4.02 -10.80 1.59
N ILE A 174 -3.21 -11.62 2.27
CA ILE A 174 -1.77 -11.73 2.03
C ILE A 174 -1.49 -12.84 1.04
N CYS A 175 -0.72 -12.54 -0.02
CA CYS A 175 -0.39 -13.45 -1.11
C CYS A 175 1.08 -13.88 -1.06
N LYS A 176 1.33 -15.20 -1.16
CA LYS A 176 2.66 -15.80 -1.16
C LYS A 176 3.12 -16.23 -2.56
N ASP A 177 2.16 -16.45 -3.48
CA ASP A 177 2.38 -16.98 -4.82
C ASP A 177 1.29 -16.50 -5.81
N GLU A 178 1.46 -16.82 -7.09
CA GLU A 178 0.51 -16.46 -8.16
C GLU A 178 -0.91 -17.00 -7.91
N ILE A 179 -1.03 -18.20 -7.33
CA ILE A 179 -2.33 -18.85 -7.06
C ILE A 179 -3.09 -18.07 -5.97
N SER A 180 -2.40 -17.66 -4.91
CA SER A 180 -3.01 -16.87 -3.84
C SER A 180 -3.44 -15.48 -4.32
N TRP A 181 -2.68 -14.84 -5.22
CA TRP A 181 -3.07 -13.60 -5.86
C TRP A 181 -4.36 -13.75 -6.67
N GLU A 182 -4.42 -14.76 -7.56
CA GLU A 182 -5.61 -15.05 -8.36
C GLU A 182 -6.84 -15.28 -7.46
N LYS A 183 -6.75 -16.21 -6.50
CA LYS A 183 -7.88 -16.56 -5.60
C LYS A 183 -8.36 -15.38 -4.77
N LYS A 184 -7.46 -14.60 -4.17
CA LYS A 184 -7.84 -13.50 -3.27
C LYS A 184 -8.42 -12.31 -4.02
N ILE A 185 -7.91 -11.96 -5.20
CA ILE A 185 -8.53 -10.96 -6.06
C ILE A 185 -9.90 -11.45 -6.52
N GLU A 186 -10.02 -12.71 -7.00
CA GLU A 186 -11.28 -13.28 -7.47
C GLU A 186 -12.35 -13.33 -6.38
N SER A 187 -11.99 -13.68 -5.14
CA SER A 187 -12.94 -13.68 -4.02
C SER A 187 -13.53 -12.29 -3.75
N LEU A 188 -12.70 -11.26 -3.86
CA LEU A 188 -13.17 -9.87 -3.75
C LEU A 188 -14.00 -9.43 -4.97
N ILE A 189 -13.72 -9.93 -6.18
CA ILE A 189 -14.55 -9.66 -7.38
C ILE A 189 -15.94 -10.27 -7.19
N LEU A 190 -16.01 -11.51 -6.74
CA LEU A 190 -17.28 -12.27 -6.66
C LEU A 190 -18.20 -11.82 -5.53
N SER A 191 -17.66 -11.22 -4.46
CA SER A 191 -18.46 -10.91 -3.26
C SER A 191 -18.44 -9.43 -2.89
N CYS A 192 -19.57 -8.75 -3.10
CA CYS A 192 -19.78 -7.37 -2.63
C CYS A 192 -19.67 -7.26 -1.10
N SER A 193 -20.24 -8.22 -0.38
CA SER A 193 -20.18 -8.26 1.10
C SER A 193 -18.75 -8.44 1.59
N MET A 194 -17.94 -9.28 0.94
CA MET A 194 -16.54 -9.45 1.29
C MET A 194 -15.73 -8.18 1.05
N ARG A 195 -15.94 -7.48 -0.09
CA ARG A 195 -15.30 -6.16 -0.33
C ARG A 195 -15.66 -5.16 0.75
N HIS A 196 -16.95 -5.07 1.08
CA HIS A 196 -17.44 -4.17 2.12
C HIS A 196 -16.83 -4.51 3.49
N SER A 197 -16.95 -5.76 3.94
CA SER A 197 -16.44 -6.18 5.24
C SER A 197 -14.92 -6.00 5.37
N ALA A 198 -14.16 -6.34 4.32
CA ALA A 198 -12.71 -6.15 4.30
C ALA A 198 -12.30 -4.66 4.35
N ALA A 199 -13.03 -3.80 3.64
CA ALA A 199 -12.77 -2.36 3.66
C ALA A 199 -13.10 -1.74 5.02
N ILE A 200 -14.23 -2.11 5.64
CA ILE A 200 -14.62 -1.60 6.96
C ILE A 200 -13.64 -2.06 8.03
N ALA A 201 -13.34 -3.35 8.13
CA ALA A 201 -12.39 -3.88 9.11
C ALA A 201 -11.00 -3.24 8.98
N GLY A 202 -10.50 -3.09 7.74
CA GLY A 202 -9.25 -2.40 7.49
C GLY A 202 -9.28 -0.93 7.90
N LYS A 203 -10.37 -0.21 7.58
CA LYS A 203 -10.55 1.19 7.94
C LYS A 203 -10.59 1.40 9.45
N GLU A 204 -11.39 0.61 10.17
CA GLU A 204 -11.48 0.66 11.63
C GLU A 204 -10.11 0.42 12.29
N TYR A 205 -9.37 -0.58 11.79
CA TYR A 205 -8.01 -0.84 12.27
C TYR A 205 -7.08 0.36 11.99
N ALA A 206 -7.09 0.90 10.76
CA ALA A 206 -6.23 2.03 10.38
C ALA A 206 -6.55 3.29 11.19
N GLU A 207 -7.82 3.61 11.42
CA GLU A 207 -8.24 4.76 12.24
C GLU A 207 -7.80 4.60 13.70
N LYS A 208 -7.86 3.38 14.24
CA LYS A 208 -7.45 3.09 15.62
C LYS A 208 -5.96 3.28 15.84
N ILE A 209 -5.09 2.83 14.92
CA ILE A 209 -3.63 2.79 15.15
C ILE A 209 -2.86 3.90 14.44
N PHE A 210 -3.45 4.53 13.42
CA PHE A 210 -2.80 5.44 12.49
C PHE A 210 -3.56 6.76 12.34
N SER A 211 -4.20 7.25 13.43
CA SER A 211 -4.81 8.57 13.46
C SER A 211 -3.78 9.66 13.77
N THR A 212 -4.11 10.92 13.43
CA THR A 212 -3.30 12.10 13.80
C THR A 212 -2.90 12.06 15.26
N GLY A 213 -3.88 11.87 16.15
CA GLY A 213 -3.62 11.86 17.59
C GLY A 213 -2.65 10.76 18.04
N GLN A 214 -2.74 9.56 17.44
CA GLN A 214 -1.82 8.45 17.75
C GLN A 214 -0.39 8.75 17.27
N ILE A 215 -0.24 9.33 16.08
CA ILE A 215 1.08 9.67 15.54
C ILE A 215 1.69 10.84 16.30
N THR A 216 0.92 11.91 16.56
CA THR A 216 1.38 13.06 17.36
C THR A 216 1.83 12.62 18.75
N LYS A 217 1.03 11.79 19.44
CA LYS A 217 1.42 11.26 20.76
C LYS A 217 2.76 10.53 20.73
N LYS A 218 3.02 9.71 19.71
CA LYS A 218 4.33 9.03 19.58
C LYS A 218 5.49 10.02 19.39
N TRP A 219 5.29 11.10 18.66
CA TRP A 219 6.28 12.16 18.53
C TRP A 219 6.50 12.91 19.83
N ASP A 220 5.43 13.27 20.56
CA ASP A 220 5.52 13.92 21.88
C ASP A 220 6.30 13.05 22.87
N ASP A 221 6.08 11.74 22.88
CA ASP A 221 6.81 10.81 23.73
C ASP A 221 8.32 10.79 23.39
N VAL A 222 8.69 10.93 22.12
CA VAL A 222 10.09 11.04 21.69
C VAL A 222 10.70 12.37 22.17
N PHE A 223 10.01 13.48 21.98
CA PHE A 223 10.53 14.81 22.38
C PHE A 223 10.72 14.92 23.88
N LYS A 224 9.80 14.39 24.70
CA LYS A 224 9.97 14.30 26.18
C LYS A 224 11.24 13.58 26.58
N VAL A 225 11.56 12.46 25.90
CA VAL A 225 12.81 11.72 26.18
C VAL A 225 14.04 12.54 25.85
N VAL A 226 14.02 13.31 24.76
CA VAL A 226 15.15 14.17 24.34
C VAL A 226 15.33 15.34 25.33
N GLU A 227 14.24 15.96 25.77
CA GLU A 227 14.28 17.05 26.78
C GLU A 227 14.92 16.58 28.09
N HIS A 228 14.51 15.42 28.61
CA HIS A 228 15.09 14.85 29.84
C HIS A 228 16.58 14.53 29.70
N LEU A 229 17.04 14.08 28.53
CA LEU A 229 18.47 13.82 28.28
C LEU A 229 19.28 15.12 28.21
N SER A 230 18.70 16.20 27.71
CA SER A 230 19.36 17.52 27.64
C SER A 230 19.55 18.14 29.03
N ILE A 231 18.59 17.96 29.93
CA ILE A 231 18.65 18.49 31.30
C ILE A 231 19.62 17.68 32.18
N SER A 232 19.79 16.39 31.91
CA SER A 232 20.68 15.51 32.70
C SER A 232 22.17 15.68 32.38
N ASN A 233 22.50 16.43 31.32
CA ASN A 233 23.88 16.67 30.88
C ASN A 233 24.38 18.10 31.16
N VAL A 234 23.66 18.88 31.97
CA VAL A 234 24.01 20.20 32.51
C VAL A 234 24.25 20.06 34.01
#